data_f31dc794a5e23e19fcb0d8045380906d
#
_entry.id   f31dc794a5e23e19fcb0d8045380906d
#
_cell.length_a   1.000
_cell.length_b   1.000
_cell.length_c   1.000
_cell.angle_alpha   90.00
_cell.angle_beta   90.00
_cell.angle_gamma   90.00
#
_symmetry.space_group_name_H-M   'P 1'
#
loop_
_entity.id
_entity.type
_entity.pdbx_description
1 polymer ?
#
loop_
_entity_poly.entity_id
_entity_poly.type
_entity_poly.pdbx_seq_one_letter_code
_entity_poly.pdbx_strand_id
1 'polypeptide(L)'
;MSIEARDFYRSGPDHRQGQASSFALIRRQFDFRSIEIGRWVTSAERDRAAELFHDALCDLMVILQGPEALISLRGSIALQYGSGGRPGVSAHYDPSQRSFALAKNAGPGSIAHEWFHAFDHYIVSKCFRGIPNSMFASTAWLADATPIPHPLNQLLMDCFKAILLQPAGDQPSELFQHSVQVDKKLGQLYYSKPEELCARAFEAFVQDAAITNHFLVKGTKASPEAERGLYPRGAQREQINAAFSDYFGRLGKALGSENLVK
;
A
#
# COMPACT_ATOMS: atom_id res chain seq x y z
N MET A 1 -4.40 -14.60 18.73
CA MET A 1 -5.75 -14.95 18.26
C MET A 1 -5.64 -15.28 16.79
N SER A 2 -6.11 -16.46 16.35
CA SER A 2 -5.98 -16.88 14.94
C SER A 2 -6.87 -16.01 14.04
N ILE A 3 -6.62 -15.99 12.72
CA ILE A 3 -7.42 -15.24 11.74
C ILE A 3 -8.88 -15.76 11.70
N GLU A 4 -9.12 -17.01 12.03
CA GLU A 4 -10.45 -17.63 12.10
C GLU A 4 -11.35 -17.00 13.17
N ALA A 5 -10.76 -16.55 14.29
CA ALA A 5 -11.46 -15.93 15.41
C ALA A 5 -11.58 -14.41 15.32
N ARG A 6 -11.07 -13.80 14.23
CA ARG A 6 -11.14 -12.35 14.01
C ARG A 6 -12.23 -12.03 13.02
N ASP A 7 -13.12 -11.13 13.41
CA ASP A 7 -14.07 -10.52 12.49
C ASP A 7 -13.53 -9.17 12.00
N PHE A 8 -13.52 -8.98 10.69
CA PHE A 8 -13.08 -7.74 10.05
C PHE A 8 -14.28 -7.10 9.37
N TYR A 9 -14.74 -5.97 9.92
CA TYR A 9 -15.81 -5.21 9.31
C TYR A 9 -15.48 -4.81 7.88
N ARG A 10 -16.44 -4.98 6.99
CA ARG A 10 -16.36 -4.59 5.58
C ARG A 10 -17.71 -4.08 5.09
N SER A 11 -17.72 -3.00 4.30
CA SER A 11 -18.91 -2.40 3.68
C SER A 11 -18.87 -2.41 2.15
N GLY A 12 -17.86 -3.03 1.54
CA GLY A 12 -17.72 -3.11 0.07
C GLY A 12 -18.73 -4.04 -0.60
N PRO A 13 -18.81 -4.00 -1.94
CA PRO A 13 -19.64 -4.92 -2.73
C PRO A 13 -19.28 -6.39 -2.45
N ASP A 14 -20.22 -7.30 -2.61
CA ASP A 14 -19.93 -8.73 -2.58
C ASP A 14 -19.23 -9.16 -3.88
N HIS A 15 -17.90 -9.06 -3.91
CA HIS A 15 -17.09 -9.42 -5.06
C HIS A 15 -17.11 -10.92 -5.38
N ARG A 16 -17.39 -11.75 -4.38
CA ARG A 16 -17.40 -13.22 -4.51
C ARG A 16 -18.78 -13.79 -4.83
N GLN A 17 -19.84 -12.99 -4.69
CA GLN A 17 -21.22 -13.41 -4.88
C GLN A 17 -21.55 -14.69 -4.09
N GLY A 18 -21.09 -14.75 -2.84
CA GLY A 18 -21.26 -15.91 -1.95
C GLY A 18 -20.37 -17.10 -2.26
N GLN A 19 -19.48 -17.01 -3.26
CA GLN A 19 -18.55 -18.11 -3.58
C GLN A 19 -17.32 -18.09 -2.69
N ALA A 20 -16.78 -19.29 -2.40
CA ALA A 20 -15.50 -19.41 -1.72
C ALA A 20 -14.35 -18.93 -2.60
N SER A 21 -13.32 -18.38 -1.99
CA SER A 21 -12.09 -18.00 -2.70
C SER A 21 -10.92 -18.90 -2.30
N SER A 22 -9.86 -18.86 -3.09
CA SER A 22 -8.61 -19.56 -2.82
C SER A 22 -7.42 -18.73 -3.29
N PHE A 23 -6.24 -18.96 -2.71
CA PHE A 23 -5.01 -18.30 -3.17
C PHE A 23 -4.66 -18.65 -4.64
N ALA A 24 -5.08 -19.79 -5.13
CA ALA A 24 -4.93 -20.13 -6.54
C ALA A 24 -5.82 -19.26 -7.45
N LEU A 25 -7.06 -18.97 -7.02
CA LEU A 25 -7.94 -18.03 -7.72
C LEU A 25 -7.38 -16.61 -7.69
N ILE A 26 -6.94 -16.13 -6.52
CA ILE A 26 -6.33 -14.81 -6.35
C ILE A 26 -5.11 -14.67 -7.27
N ARG A 27 -4.20 -15.67 -7.28
CA ARG A 27 -3.03 -15.64 -8.16
C ARG A 27 -3.41 -15.51 -9.62
N ARG A 28 -4.39 -16.27 -10.07
CA ARG A 28 -4.84 -16.26 -11.47
C ARG A 28 -5.55 -14.96 -11.85
N GLN A 29 -6.42 -14.46 -10.97
CA GLN A 29 -7.22 -13.24 -11.23
C GLN A 29 -6.33 -12.00 -11.31
N PHE A 30 -5.45 -11.81 -10.34
CA PHE A 30 -4.59 -10.63 -10.25
C PHE A 30 -3.23 -10.83 -10.92
N ASP A 31 -2.93 -12.02 -11.44
CA ASP A 31 -1.64 -12.36 -12.06
C ASP A 31 -0.44 -12.15 -11.15
N PHE A 32 -0.55 -12.54 -9.87
CA PHE A 32 0.63 -12.52 -9.00
C PHE A 32 1.71 -13.48 -9.49
N ARG A 33 2.99 -13.03 -9.46
CA ARG A 33 4.14 -13.87 -9.85
C ARG A 33 4.15 -15.21 -9.12
N SER A 34 3.96 -15.18 -7.81
CA SER A 34 3.74 -16.35 -6.97
C SER A 34 2.90 -15.98 -5.75
N ILE A 35 2.25 -17.00 -5.16
CA ILE A 35 1.66 -16.91 -3.83
C ILE A 35 2.18 -18.10 -3.02
N GLU A 36 2.79 -17.82 -1.88
CA GLU A 36 3.36 -18.83 -0.99
C GLU A 36 2.62 -18.84 0.35
N ILE A 37 2.26 -20.05 0.81
CA ILE A 37 1.58 -20.23 2.08
C ILE A 37 2.52 -20.93 3.06
N GLY A 38 2.67 -20.37 4.24
CA GLY A 38 3.53 -20.93 5.29
C GLY A 38 3.07 -22.30 5.73
N ARG A 39 4.03 -23.19 6.05
CA ARG A 39 3.77 -24.60 6.43
C ARG A 39 2.92 -24.75 7.67
N TRP A 40 2.86 -23.75 8.53
CA TRP A 40 2.11 -23.73 9.79
C TRP A 40 0.68 -23.18 9.66
N VAL A 41 0.25 -22.85 8.44
CA VAL A 41 -1.10 -22.39 8.16
C VAL A 41 -2.01 -23.60 8.00
N THR A 42 -3.04 -23.71 8.82
CA THR A 42 -4.05 -24.77 8.69
C THR A 42 -4.91 -24.56 7.45
N SER A 43 -5.64 -25.60 7.02
CA SER A 43 -6.55 -25.48 5.87
C SER A 43 -7.64 -24.42 6.12
N ALA A 44 -8.25 -24.42 7.32
CA ALA A 44 -9.29 -23.46 7.67
C ALA A 44 -8.74 -22.00 7.71
N GLU A 45 -7.57 -21.77 8.30
CA GLU A 45 -6.90 -20.46 8.27
C GLU A 45 -6.58 -20.02 6.85
N ARG A 46 -6.08 -20.92 6.01
CA ARG A 46 -5.78 -20.64 4.60
C ARG A 46 -7.03 -20.21 3.82
N ASP A 47 -8.11 -20.97 3.96
CA ASP A 47 -9.34 -20.72 3.22
C ASP A 47 -10.00 -19.41 3.70
N ARG A 48 -10.04 -19.17 5.01
CA ARG A 48 -10.50 -17.89 5.56
C ARG A 48 -9.61 -16.71 5.12
N ALA A 49 -8.31 -16.87 5.14
CA ALA A 49 -7.38 -15.84 4.68
C ALA A 49 -7.57 -15.54 3.19
N ALA A 50 -7.75 -16.54 2.35
CA ALA A 50 -7.99 -16.36 0.93
C ALA A 50 -9.24 -15.52 0.64
N GLU A 51 -10.32 -15.72 1.39
CA GLU A 51 -11.53 -14.90 1.26
C GLU A 51 -11.26 -13.43 1.64
N LEU A 52 -10.61 -13.21 2.78
CA LEU A 52 -10.28 -11.86 3.25
C LEU A 52 -9.33 -11.13 2.28
N PHE A 53 -8.31 -11.82 1.76
CA PHE A 53 -7.40 -11.27 0.76
C PHE A 53 -8.11 -10.94 -0.54
N HIS A 54 -8.95 -11.85 -1.04
CA HIS A 54 -9.71 -11.61 -2.27
C HIS A 54 -10.55 -10.34 -2.16
N ASP A 55 -11.35 -10.22 -1.11
CA ASP A 55 -12.20 -9.06 -0.88
C ASP A 55 -11.36 -7.77 -0.70
N ALA A 56 -10.23 -7.84 0.03
CA ALA A 56 -9.37 -6.69 0.24
C ALA A 56 -8.69 -6.21 -1.06
N LEU A 57 -8.23 -7.12 -1.90
CA LEU A 57 -7.60 -6.77 -3.18
C LEU A 57 -8.61 -6.23 -4.19
N CYS A 58 -9.83 -6.79 -4.22
CA CYS A 58 -10.93 -6.25 -5.04
C CYS A 58 -11.35 -4.85 -4.55
N ASP A 59 -11.46 -4.64 -3.23
CA ASP A 59 -11.78 -3.31 -2.68
C ASP A 59 -10.67 -2.30 -3.00
N LEU A 60 -9.40 -2.69 -2.88
CA LEU A 60 -8.26 -1.85 -3.27
C LEU A 60 -8.32 -1.49 -4.76
N MET A 61 -8.62 -2.45 -5.63
CA MET A 61 -8.79 -2.23 -7.06
C MET A 61 -9.88 -1.19 -7.35
N VAL A 62 -11.03 -1.27 -6.67
CA VAL A 62 -12.11 -0.29 -6.80
C VAL A 62 -11.69 1.09 -6.29
N ILE A 63 -11.02 1.17 -5.13
CA ILE A 63 -10.52 2.43 -4.56
C ILE A 63 -9.53 3.10 -5.50
N LEU A 64 -8.62 2.33 -6.12
CA LEU A 64 -7.63 2.83 -7.07
C LEU A 64 -8.20 3.06 -8.48
N GLN A 65 -9.45 2.69 -8.74
CA GLN A 65 -10.12 2.78 -10.04
C GLN A 65 -9.31 2.11 -11.16
N GLY A 66 -8.59 1.03 -10.85
CA GLY A 66 -7.66 0.37 -11.78
C GLY A 66 -8.02 -1.09 -12.04
N PRO A 67 -7.41 -1.69 -13.08
CA PRO A 67 -7.60 -3.10 -13.39
C PRO A 67 -6.78 -4.01 -12.46
N GLU A 68 -7.03 -5.33 -12.52
CA GLU A 68 -6.31 -6.35 -11.75
C GLU A 68 -4.79 -6.27 -11.90
N ALA A 69 -4.31 -5.92 -13.09
CA ALA A 69 -2.88 -5.76 -13.37
C ALA A 69 -2.21 -4.66 -12.53
N LEU A 70 -2.97 -3.67 -12.01
CA LEU A 70 -2.43 -2.69 -11.09
C LEU A 70 -2.14 -3.31 -9.73
N ILE A 71 -2.97 -4.23 -9.26
CA ILE A 71 -2.83 -4.87 -7.94
C ILE A 71 -1.57 -5.72 -7.85
N SER A 72 -1.25 -6.49 -8.89
CA SER A 72 -0.02 -7.29 -8.95
C SER A 72 1.18 -6.55 -9.52
N LEU A 73 1.03 -5.27 -9.87
CA LEU A 73 2.04 -4.46 -10.57
C LEU A 73 2.52 -5.18 -11.84
N ARG A 74 1.55 -5.59 -12.67
CA ARG A 74 1.76 -6.37 -13.92
C ARG A 74 2.50 -7.69 -13.68
N GLY A 75 2.10 -8.45 -12.66
CA GLY A 75 2.70 -9.75 -12.34
C GLY A 75 4.10 -9.66 -11.74
N SER A 76 4.56 -8.47 -11.33
CA SER A 76 5.94 -8.31 -10.84
C SER A 76 6.13 -8.69 -9.38
N ILE A 77 5.07 -8.72 -8.57
CA ILE A 77 5.15 -8.99 -7.14
C ILE A 77 4.67 -10.39 -6.76
N ALA A 78 5.26 -10.91 -5.69
CA ALA A 78 4.83 -12.14 -5.01
C ALA A 78 4.09 -11.80 -3.71
N LEU A 79 3.18 -12.67 -3.28
CA LEU A 79 2.50 -12.62 -2.00
C LEU A 79 2.94 -13.80 -1.14
N GLN A 80 3.24 -13.56 0.13
CA GLN A 80 3.54 -14.60 1.11
C GLN A 80 2.58 -14.46 2.30
N TYR A 81 1.92 -15.55 2.69
CA TYR A 81 1.03 -15.55 3.83
C TYR A 81 1.43 -16.62 4.84
N GLY A 82 1.55 -16.21 6.11
CA GLY A 82 1.92 -17.12 7.20
C GLY A 82 3.37 -17.62 7.15
N SER A 83 4.23 -16.98 6.34
CA SER A 83 5.66 -17.22 6.25
C SER A 83 6.45 -15.98 6.71
N GLY A 84 7.69 -16.15 7.17
CA GLY A 84 8.62 -15.05 7.42
C GLY A 84 8.36 -14.22 8.67
N GLY A 85 7.50 -14.64 9.59
CA GLY A 85 7.24 -13.91 10.83
C GLY A 85 8.49 -13.78 11.70
N ARG A 86 9.05 -12.57 11.81
CA ARG A 86 10.00 -12.21 12.88
C ARG A 86 9.21 -11.71 14.09
N PRO A 87 9.66 -11.95 15.33
CA PRO A 87 9.03 -11.34 16.51
C PRO A 87 8.88 -9.83 16.33
N GLY A 88 7.65 -9.32 16.47
CA GLY A 88 7.35 -7.90 16.31
C GLY A 88 7.10 -7.40 14.88
N VAL A 89 7.29 -8.22 13.85
CA VAL A 89 7.00 -7.87 12.45
C VAL A 89 5.78 -8.65 11.97
N SER A 90 4.68 -7.94 11.74
CA SER A 90 3.42 -8.54 11.28
C SER A 90 3.30 -8.60 9.76
N ALA A 91 3.94 -7.67 9.06
CA ALA A 91 4.00 -7.60 7.61
C ALA A 91 5.29 -6.91 7.17
N HIS A 92 5.74 -7.16 5.95
CA HIS A 92 6.84 -6.43 5.33
C HIS A 92 6.87 -6.63 3.82
N TYR A 93 7.34 -5.62 3.10
CA TYR A 93 7.75 -5.70 1.71
C TYR A 93 9.26 -5.94 1.61
N ASP A 94 9.68 -6.91 0.79
CA ASP A 94 11.09 -7.16 0.48
C ASP A 94 11.38 -6.71 -0.97
N PRO A 95 12.11 -5.59 -1.16
CA PRO A 95 12.46 -5.09 -2.48
C PRO A 95 13.32 -6.06 -3.30
N SER A 96 14.18 -6.85 -2.64
CA SER A 96 15.07 -7.79 -3.31
C SER A 96 14.31 -8.96 -3.94
N GLN A 97 13.29 -9.43 -3.24
CA GLN A 97 12.40 -10.50 -3.68
C GLN A 97 11.16 -9.99 -4.42
N ARG A 98 10.90 -8.69 -4.36
CA ARG A 98 9.63 -8.09 -4.81
C ARG A 98 8.43 -8.87 -4.29
N SER A 99 8.43 -9.09 -2.99
CA SER A 99 7.38 -9.84 -2.31
C SER A 99 6.88 -9.09 -1.10
N PHE A 100 5.57 -9.09 -0.88
CA PHE A 100 5.05 -8.67 0.40
C PHE A 100 4.54 -9.87 1.19
N ALA A 101 4.95 -9.90 2.45
CA ALA A 101 4.68 -11.00 3.35
C ALA A 101 3.78 -10.54 4.50
N LEU A 102 2.73 -11.32 4.80
CA LEU A 102 1.90 -11.15 5.97
C LEU A 102 2.03 -12.35 6.89
N ALA A 103 2.31 -12.10 8.17
CA ALA A 103 2.22 -13.12 9.20
C ALA A 103 0.76 -13.54 9.43
N LYS A 104 0.52 -14.76 9.93
CA LYS A 104 -0.82 -15.25 10.31
C LYS A 104 -1.58 -14.32 11.26
N ASN A 105 -0.85 -13.64 12.11
CA ASN A 105 -1.36 -12.71 13.12
C ASN A 105 -1.18 -11.24 12.72
N ALA A 106 -0.90 -10.95 11.45
CA ALA A 106 -0.82 -9.59 10.97
C ALA A 106 -2.07 -8.80 11.39
N GLY A 107 -1.85 -7.61 11.89
CA GLY A 107 -2.91 -6.69 12.27
C GLY A 107 -3.67 -6.14 11.07
N PRO A 108 -4.82 -5.52 11.29
CA PRO A 108 -5.49 -4.74 10.26
C PRO A 108 -4.57 -3.60 9.77
N GLY A 109 -4.66 -3.27 8.48
CA GLY A 109 -3.91 -2.17 7.89
C GLY A 109 -2.66 -2.57 7.10
N SER A 110 -2.11 -3.73 7.37
CA SER A 110 -0.84 -4.15 6.76
C SER A 110 -0.89 -4.29 5.23
N ILE A 111 -2.03 -4.64 4.64
CA ILE A 111 -2.10 -4.85 3.17
C ILE A 111 -1.91 -3.54 2.42
N ALA A 112 -2.60 -2.47 2.79
CA ALA A 112 -2.47 -1.18 2.12
C ALA A 112 -1.04 -0.64 2.23
N HIS A 113 -0.43 -0.75 3.43
CA HIS A 113 0.93 -0.31 3.69
C HIS A 113 1.96 -1.03 2.82
N GLU A 114 1.98 -2.36 2.86
CA GLU A 114 2.96 -3.16 2.12
C GLU A 114 2.74 -3.11 0.61
N TRP A 115 1.47 -3.01 0.18
CA TRP A 115 1.18 -2.80 -1.23
C TRP A 115 1.75 -1.47 -1.73
N PHE A 116 1.67 -0.40 -0.93
CA PHE A 116 2.24 0.88 -1.34
C PHE A 116 3.76 0.83 -1.41
N HIS A 117 4.45 0.17 -0.49
CA HIS A 117 5.89 -0.07 -0.61
C HIS A 117 6.23 -0.81 -1.91
N ALA A 118 5.47 -1.85 -2.28
CA ALA A 118 5.66 -2.55 -3.53
C ALA A 118 5.45 -1.63 -4.74
N PHE A 119 4.41 -0.80 -4.71
CA PHE A 119 4.12 0.19 -5.76
C PHE A 119 5.23 1.24 -5.88
N ASP A 120 5.64 1.84 -4.78
CA ASP A 120 6.68 2.89 -4.71
C ASP A 120 8.04 2.37 -5.23
N HIS A 121 8.39 1.13 -4.88
CA HIS A 121 9.56 0.45 -5.43
C HIS A 121 9.41 0.10 -6.93
N TYR A 122 8.24 -0.38 -7.35
CA TYR A 122 7.99 -0.75 -8.75
C TYR A 122 8.05 0.43 -9.71
N ILE A 123 7.52 1.59 -9.29
CA ILE A 123 7.36 2.74 -10.17
C ILE A 123 8.65 3.55 -10.35
N VAL A 124 9.65 3.40 -9.46
CA VAL A 124 10.85 4.27 -9.43
C VAL A 124 11.58 4.33 -10.77
N SER A 125 11.81 3.20 -11.42
CA SER A 125 12.49 3.14 -12.72
C SER A 125 11.68 3.71 -13.89
N LYS A 126 10.38 3.94 -13.69
CA LYS A 126 9.48 4.57 -14.67
C LYS A 126 9.37 6.09 -14.44
N CYS A 127 9.73 6.55 -13.23
CA CYS A 127 9.66 7.95 -12.84
C CYS A 127 11.01 8.66 -12.91
N PHE A 128 12.11 7.96 -12.68
CA PHE A 128 13.44 8.57 -12.55
C PHE A 128 14.51 7.80 -13.35
N ARG A 129 15.55 8.54 -13.81
CA ARG A 129 16.68 7.99 -14.55
C ARG A 129 17.84 7.64 -13.62
N GLY A 130 18.59 6.58 -13.97
CA GLY A 130 19.84 6.24 -13.27
C GLY A 130 19.69 5.80 -11.82
N ILE A 131 18.53 5.26 -11.44
CA ILE A 131 18.19 4.89 -10.07
C ILE A 131 18.58 3.44 -9.79
N PRO A 132 19.21 3.15 -8.61
CA PRO A 132 19.43 1.78 -8.17
C PRO A 132 18.13 0.99 -8.01
N ASN A 133 18.16 -0.30 -8.36
CA ASN A 133 17.00 -1.19 -8.28
C ASN A 133 16.42 -1.40 -6.86
N SER A 134 17.12 -0.97 -5.83
CA SER A 134 16.69 -1.07 -4.42
C SER A 134 16.05 0.22 -3.88
N MET A 135 15.99 1.28 -4.68
CA MET A 135 15.48 2.59 -4.25
C MET A 135 13.96 2.68 -4.46
N PHE A 136 13.27 3.43 -3.61
CA PHE A 136 11.87 3.80 -3.73
C PHE A 136 11.71 5.11 -4.49
N ALA A 137 10.59 5.32 -5.18
CA ALA A 137 10.36 6.55 -5.94
C ALA A 137 10.22 7.77 -5.03
N SER A 138 9.59 7.62 -3.87
CA SER A 138 9.48 8.67 -2.85
C SER A 138 10.85 9.11 -2.33
N THR A 139 11.78 8.16 -2.11
CA THR A 139 13.16 8.42 -1.71
C THR A 139 13.95 9.09 -2.85
N ALA A 140 13.79 8.60 -4.08
CA ALA A 140 14.43 9.21 -5.26
C ALA A 140 13.97 10.67 -5.48
N TRP A 141 12.67 10.92 -5.29
CA TRP A 141 12.11 12.26 -5.40
C TRP A 141 12.69 13.22 -4.37
N LEU A 142 12.77 12.81 -3.10
CA LEU A 142 13.35 13.64 -2.04
C LEU A 142 14.87 13.85 -2.22
N ALA A 143 15.55 12.96 -2.93
CA ALA A 143 16.97 13.06 -3.27
C ALA A 143 17.23 13.82 -4.60
N ASP A 144 16.24 14.57 -5.12
CA ASP A 144 16.34 15.33 -6.36
C ASP A 144 16.78 14.51 -7.59
N ALA A 145 16.37 13.25 -7.66
CA ALA A 145 16.68 12.41 -8.80
C ALA A 145 16.08 12.95 -10.11
N THR A 146 16.77 12.75 -11.23
CA THR A 146 16.35 13.27 -12.53
C THR A 146 15.05 12.62 -13.02
N PRO A 147 13.92 13.36 -13.12
CA PRO A 147 12.66 12.80 -13.50
C PRO A 147 12.59 12.43 -14.98
N ILE A 148 11.79 11.44 -15.30
CA ILE A 148 11.38 11.11 -16.67
C ILE A 148 10.11 11.91 -16.96
N PRO A 149 10.12 12.83 -17.95
CA PRO A 149 8.95 13.64 -18.28
C PRO A 149 7.76 12.77 -18.73
N HIS A 150 6.70 12.75 -17.95
CA HIS A 150 5.44 12.10 -18.26
C HIS A 150 4.32 12.67 -17.39
N PRO A 151 3.09 12.90 -17.90
CA PRO A 151 2.00 13.50 -17.12
C PRO A 151 1.67 12.72 -15.84
N LEU A 152 1.64 11.39 -15.89
CA LEU A 152 1.42 10.57 -14.68
C LEU A 152 2.56 10.68 -13.67
N ASN A 153 3.81 10.81 -14.11
CA ASN A 153 4.93 11.00 -13.21
C ASN A 153 4.81 12.33 -12.47
N GLN A 154 4.38 13.40 -13.15
CA GLN A 154 4.14 14.69 -12.51
C GLN A 154 3.09 14.58 -11.41
N LEU A 155 1.97 13.91 -11.67
CA LEU A 155 0.92 13.70 -10.66
C LEU A 155 1.41 12.87 -9.46
N LEU A 156 2.28 11.88 -9.68
CA LEU A 156 2.89 11.14 -8.58
C LEU A 156 3.83 12.02 -7.76
N MET A 157 4.61 12.88 -8.42
CA MET A 157 5.45 13.87 -7.73
C MET A 157 4.63 14.87 -6.93
N ASP A 158 3.45 15.26 -7.41
CA ASP A 158 2.51 16.10 -6.67
C ASP A 158 1.97 15.38 -5.42
N CYS A 159 1.75 14.05 -5.48
CA CYS A 159 1.46 13.24 -4.28
C CYS A 159 2.63 13.31 -3.27
N PHE A 160 3.87 13.08 -3.72
CA PHE A 160 5.04 13.16 -2.83
C PHE A 160 5.21 14.54 -2.22
N LYS A 161 5.00 15.60 -3.01
CA LYS A 161 5.02 16.98 -2.53
C LYS A 161 3.98 17.22 -1.43
N ALA A 162 2.73 16.79 -1.62
CA ALA A 162 1.66 16.94 -0.63
C ALA A 162 1.94 16.18 0.68
N ILE A 163 2.65 15.04 0.60
CA ILE A 163 2.99 14.22 1.75
C ILE A 163 4.20 14.78 2.50
N LEU A 164 5.25 15.15 1.79
CA LEU A 164 6.57 15.42 2.37
C LEU A 164 6.81 16.90 2.66
N LEU A 165 6.13 17.81 1.95
CA LEU A 165 6.35 19.25 2.08
C LEU A 165 5.09 20.00 2.51
N GLN A 166 5.28 21.19 3.07
CA GLN A 166 4.21 22.17 3.26
C GLN A 166 3.70 22.70 1.90
N PRO A 167 2.51 23.28 1.83
CA PRO A 167 1.95 23.79 0.57
C PRO A 167 2.87 24.77 -0.19
N ALA A 168 3.65 25.60 0.53
CA ALA A 168 4.65 26.49 -0.06
C ALA A 168 5.81 25.72 -0.73
N GLY A 169 6.04 24.47 -0.35
CA GLY A 169 7.03 23.58 -0.98
C GLY A 169 8.47 23.76 -0.49
N ASP A 170 8.71 24.59 0.54
CA ASP A 170 10.03 24.96 1.04
C ASP A 170 10.37 24.36 2.42
N GLN A 171 9.38 23.82 3.11
CA GLN A 171 9.53 23.25 4.44
C GLN A 171 8.93 21.85 4.53
N PRO A 172 9.45 20.97 5.43
CA PRO A 172 8.86 19.68 5.71
C PRO A 172 7.41 19.81 6.20
N SER A 173 6.56 18.90 5.75
CA SER A 173 5.16 18.82 6.19
C SER A 173 5.02 18.55 7.69
N GLU A 174 3.83 18.77 8.24
CA GLU A 174 3.52 18.44 9.63
C GLU A 174 3.71 16.94 9.91
N LEU A 175 3.26 16.06 9.01
CA LEU A 175 3.47 14.63 9.09
C LEU A 175 4.96 14.28 9.18
N PHE A 176 5.79 14.89 8.33
CA PHE A 176 7.23 14.66 8.32
C PHE A 176 7.87 15.13 9.63
N GLN A 177 7.55 16.32 10.10
CA GLN A 177 8.09 16.88 11.33
C GLN A 177 7.76 16.02 12.55
N HIS A 178 6.51 15.55 12.68
CA HIS A 178 6.09 14.63 13.77
C HIS A 178 6.84 13.31 13.69
N SER A 179 7.01 12.74 12.50
CA SER A 179 7.73 11.47 12.30
C SER A 179 9.19 11.58 12.71
N VAL A 180 9.88 12.71 12.37
CA VAL A 180 11.25 13.00 12.83
C VAL A 180 11.31 13.10 14.37
N GLN A 181 10.32 13.73 14.99
CA GLN A 181 10.28 13.84 16.45
C GLN A 181 10.10 12.48 17.13
N VAL A 182 9.27 11.61 16.57
CA VAL A 182 9.08 10.24 17.08
C VAL A 182 10.38 9.43 16.92
N ASP A 183 11.02 9.49 15.76
CA ASP A 183 12.29 8.80 15.51
C ASP A 183 13.37 9.25 16.50
N LYS A 184 13.51 10.55 16.75
CA LYS A 184 14.43 11.09 17.75
C LYS A 184 14.16 10.57 19.15
N LYS A 185 12.88 10.49 19.56
CA LYS A 185 12.50 9.96 20.89
C LYS A 185 12.80 8.48 21.04
N LEU A 186 12.70 7.71 19.96
CA LEU A 186 12.93 6.26 19.95
C LEU A 186 14.38 5.89 19.63
N GLY A 187 15.24 6.85 19.26
CA GLY A 187 16.63 6.60 18.89
C GLY A 187 16.77 5.77 17.61
N GLN A 188 15.85 5.92 16.65
CA GLN A 188 15.83 5.17 15.40
C GLN A 188 15.61 6.09 14.20
N LEU A 189 15.81 5.58 12.99
CA LEU A 189 15.44 6.20 11.73
C LEU A 189 14.49 5.25 10.99
N TYR A 190 13.19 5.43 11.18
CA TYR A 190 12.17 4.59 10.58
C TYR A 190 10.96 5.42 10.12
N TYR A 191 10.28 6.08 11.03
CA TYR A 191 9.02 6.78 10.75
C TYR A 191 9.18 7.97 9.80
N SER A 192 10.34 8.60 9.77
CA SER A 192 10.64 9.75 8.90
C SER A 192 11.25 9.37 7.54
N LYS A 193 11.40 8.09 7.23
CA LYS A 193 11.80 7.68 5.88
C LYS A 193 10.71 8.05 4.87
N PRO A 194 11.06 8.55 3.67
CA PRO A 194 10.07 8.95 2.66
C PRO A 194 9.11 7.82 2.29
N GLU A 195 9.61 6.61 2.09
CA GLU A 195 8.79 5.44 1.77
C GLU A 195 7.79 5.09 2.87
N GLU A 196 8.15 5.28 4.14
CA GLU A 196 7.27 5.05 5.29
C GLU A 196 6.21 6.14 5.45
N LEU A 197 6.59 7.40 5.22
CA LEU A 197 5.65 8.53 5.22
C LEU A 197 4.59 8.36 4.12
N CYS A 198 5.03 7.97 2.91
CA CYS A 198 4.14 7.77 1.77
C CYS A 198 3.23 6.56 1.96
N ALA A 199 3.73 5.46 2.52
CA ALA A 199 2.90 4.28 2.83
C ALA A 199 1.81 4.62 3.86
N ARG A 200 2.11 5.37 4.93
CA ARG A 200 1.10 5.82 5.91
C ARG A 200 0.12 6.84 5.34
N ALA A 201 0.57 7.71 4.47
CA ALA A 201 -0.31 8.63 3.75
C ALA A 201 -1.27 7.86 2.83
N PHE A 202 -0.79 6.81 2.17
CA PHE A 202 -1.62 5.92 1.36
C PHE A 202 -2.62 5.12 2.20
N GLU A 203 -2.22 4.58 3.36
CA GLU A 203 -3.16 3.97 4.31
C GLU A 203 -4.31 4.93 4.66
N ALA A 204 -3.98 6.20 4.93
CA ALA A 204 -4.97 7.22 5.25
C ALA A 204 -5.94 7.46 4.09
N PHE A 205 -5.44 7.55 2.86
CA PHE A 205 -6.24 7.67 1.64
C PHE A 205 -7.17 6.46 1.45
N VAL A 206 -6.67 5.24 1.60
CA VAL A 206 -7.47 4.01 1.48
C VAL A 206 -8.54 3.94 2.57
N GLN A 207 -8.22 4.33 3.81
CA GLN A 207 -9.20 4.33 4.91
C GLN A 207 -10.30 5.38 4.73
N ASP A 208 -10.04 6.47 4.03
CA ASP A 208 -11.01 7.55 3.77
C ASP A 208 -11.89 7.28 2.54
N ALA A 209 -11.63 6.23 1.79
CA ALA A 209 -12.46 5.83 0.66
C ALA A 209 -13.88 5.44 1.11
N ALA A 210 -14.83 5.46 0.16
CA ALA A 210 -16.22 5.10 0.42
C ALA A 210 -16.40 3.64 0.88
N ILE A 211 -15.49 2.76 0.46
CA ILE A 211 -15.46 1.35 0.88
C ILE A 211 -14.64 1.21 2.16
N THR A 212 -15.24 0.65 3.20
CA THR A 212 -14.53 0.28 4.43
C THR A 212 -14.17 -1.20 4.41
N ASN A 213 -12.88 -1.52 4.60
CA ASN A 213 -12.41 -2.89 4.78
C ASN A 213 -11.30 -2.91 5.86
N HIS A 214 -11.64 -3.42 7.05
CA HIS A 214 -10.71 -3.44 8.17
C HIS A 214 -9.57 -4.46 8.04
N PHE A 215 -9.65 -5.40 7.12
CA PHE A 215 -8.53 -6.28 6.78
C PHE A 215 -7.53 -5.57 5.86
N LEU A 216 -8.02 -4.71 4.97
CA LEU A 216 -7.18 -3.91 4.08
C LEU A 216 -6.46 -2.77 4.81
N VAL A 217 -7.21 -1.98 5.59
CA VAL A 217 -6.69 -0.83 6.35
C VAL A 217 -7.54 -0.51 7.57
N LYS A 218 -6.89 -0.12 8.67
CA LYS A 218 -7.55 0.37 9.88
C LYS A 218 -6.57 1.15 10.75
N GLY A 219 -7.07 2.14 11.50
CA GLY A 219 -6.33 2.79 12.60
C GLY A 219 -5.66 4.10 12.25
N THR A 220 -5.78 4.61 11.02
CA THR A 220 -5.11 5.87 10.63
C THR A 220 -5.71 7.13 11.30
N LYS A 221 -6.85 7.00 11.97
CA LYS A 221 -7.52 8.09 12.72
C LYS A 221 -7.48 7.92 14.23
N ALA A 222 -7.44 6.65 14.69
CA ALA A 222 -7.58 6.31 16.10
C ALA A 222 -6.71 5.10 16.45
N SER A 223 -5.43 5.31 16.58
CA SER A 223 -4.43 4.36 17.05
C SER A 223 -3.33 5.11 17.80
N PRO A 224 -2.48 4.42 18.59
CA PRO A 224 -1.33 5.05 19.24
C PRO A 224 -0.41 5.76 18.23
N GLU A 225 -0.26 5.25 17.03
CA GLU A 225 0.50 5.86 15.93
C GLU A 225 -0.19 7.13 15.42
N ALA A 226 -1.51 7.09 15.25
CA ALA A 226 -2.30 8.26 14.86
C ALA A 226 -2.24 9.36 15.93
N GLU A 227 -2.30 9.02 17.22
CA GLU A 227 -2.17 9.97 18.33
C GLU A 227 -0.80 10.65 18.36
N ARG A 228 0.27 9.93 17.98
CA ARG A 228 1.63 10.46 17.85
C ARG A 228 1.85 11.34 16.62
N GLY A 229 0.83 11.51 15.77
CA GLY A 229 0.94 12.30 14.54
C GLY A 229 1.63 11.59 13.38
N LEU A 230 1.68 10.26 13.39
CA LEU A 230 2.31 9.44 12.35
C LEU A 230 1.42 9.19 11.13
N TYR A 231 0.21 9.74 11.10
CA TYR A 231 -0.69 9.76 9.95
C TYR A 231 -1.08 11.21 9.61
N PRO A 232 -1.33 11.53 8.34
CA PRO A 232 -1.75 12.87 7.95
C PRO A 232 -3.11 13.24 8.57
N ARG A 233 -3.31 14.53 8.85
CA ARG A 233 -4.50 15.07 9.50
C ARG A 233 -5.00 16.33 8.81
N GLY A 234 -6.25 16.71 9.08
CA GLY A 234 -6.84 17.97 8.65
C GLY A 234 -6.62 18.27 7.16
N ALA A 235 -6.29 19.50 6.84
CA ALA A 235 -6.11 19.98 5.48
C ALA A 235 -5.02 19.22 4.71
N GLN A 236 -3.92 18.80 5.36
CA GLN A 236 -2.89 17.99 4.71
C GLN A 236 -3.46 16.65 4.25
N ARG A 237 -4.28 15.98 5.08
CA ARG A 237 -4.92 14.70 4.74
C ARG A 237 -5.85 14.85 3.54
N GLU A 238 -6.62 15.92 3.48
CA GLU A 238 -7.52 16.23 2.36
C GLU A 238 -6.74 16.47 1.05
N GLN A 239 -5.66 17.24 1.11
CA GLN A 239 -4.77 17.47 -0.04
C GLN A 239 -4.14 16.19 -0.56
N ILE A 240 -3.64 15.32 0.33
CA ILE A 240 -3.07 14.02 -0.01
C ILE A 240 -4.12 13.12 -0.67
N ASN A 241 -5.32 13.06 -0.10
CA ASN A 241 -6.42 12.26 -0.65
C ASN A 241 -6.83 12.74 -2.05
N ALA A 242 -6.89 14.05 -2.27
CA ALA A 242 -7.16 14.63 -3.59
C ALA A 242 -6.06 14.28 -4.60
N ALA A 243 -4.79 14.41 -4.23
CA ALA A 243 -3.64 14.08 -5.07
C ALA A 243 -3.63 12.58 -5.47
N PHE A 244 -3.81 11.67 -4.51
CA PHE A 244 -3.89 10.25 -4.80
C PHE A 244 -5.11 9.89 -5.67
N SER A 245 -6.26 10.51 -5.43
CA SER A 245 -7.46 10.29 -6.25
C SER A 245 -7.25 10.69 -7.71
N ASP A 246 -6.61 11.84 -7.97
CA ASP A 246 -6.29 12.27 -9.34
C ASP A 246 -5.26 11.34 -9.99
N TYR A 247 -4.18 11.03 -9.27
CA TYR A 247 -3.14 10.14 -9.77
C TYR A 247 -3.67 8.75 -10.13
N PHE A 248 -4.29 8.04 -9.16
CA PHE A 248 -4.75 6.67 -9.38
C PHE A 248 -5.94 6.60 -10.35
N GLY A 249 -6.84 7.58 -10.33
CA GLY A 249 -7.94 7.64 -11.29
C GLY A 249 -7.45 7.80 -12.73
N ARG A 250 -6.38 8.58 -12.98
CA ARG A 250 -5.78 8.69 -14.33
C ARG A 250 -4.93 7.48 -14.69
N LEU A 251 -4.17 6.95 -13.74
CA LEU A 251 -3.40 5.72 -13.93
C LEU A 251 -4.34 4.55 -14.30
N GLY A 252 -5.43 4.37 -13.55
CA GLY A 252 -6.40 3.31 -13.80
C GLY A 252 -7.04 3.41 -15.19
N LYS A 253 -7.43 4.62 -15.61
CA LYS A 253 -7.95 4.87 -16.97
C LYS A 253 -6.93 4.52 -18.06
N ALA A 254 -5.66 4.91 -17.87
CA ALA A 254 -4.60 4.60 -18.83
C ALA A 254 -4.38 3.09 -18.95
N LEU A 255 -4.34 2.36 -17.83
CA LEU A 255 -4.19 0.91 -17.81
C LEU A 255 -5.42 0.17 -18.37
N GLY A 256 -6.64 0.67 -18.13
CA GLY A 256 -7.88 0.12 -18.70
C GLY A 256 -7.95 0.25 -20.22
N SER A 257 -7.46 1.35 -20.77
CA SER A 257 -7.42 1.58 -22.22
C SER A 257 -6.46 0.64 -22.95
N GLU A 258 -5.36 0.21 -22.33
CA GLU A 258 -4.42 -0.76 -22.91
C GLU A 258 -5.05 -2.16 -23.07
N ASN A 259 -5.99 -2.53 -22.21
CA ASN A 259 -6.68 -3.83 -22.27
C ASN A 259 -7.75 -3.91 -23.38
N LEU A 260 -8.19 -2.78 -23.93
CA LEU A 260 -9.15 -2.71 -25.02
C LEU A 260 -8.51 -2.80 -26.41
N VAL A 261 -7.19 -2.74 -26.50
CA VAL A 261 -6.41 -2.73 -27.76
C VAL A 261 -5.74 -4.10 -28.05
N LYS A 262 -5.90 -5.06 -27.13
CA LYS A 262 -5.45 -6.45 -27.32
C LYS A 262 -6.63 -7.36 -27.61
#